data_2ec06701571ba338a0a954d1ec0b70f5
#
_entry.id   2ec06701571ba338a0a954d1ec0b70f5
#
_cell.length_a   1.000
_cell.length_b   1.000
_cell.length_c   1.000
_cell.angle_alpha   90.00
_cell.angle_beta   90.00
_cell.angle_gamma   90.00
#
_symmetry.space_group_name_H-M   'P 1'
#
loop_
_entity.id
_entity.type
_entity.pdbx_description
1 polymer ?
#
loop_
_entity_poly.entity_id
_entity_poly.type
_entity_poly.pdbx_seq_one_letter_code
_entity_poly.pdbx_strand_id
1 'polypeptide(L)'
;MNHLLDSLDFQLLVALFANARQSYQSLGRRLSLSAPAVRNRLERLKRNGVLQGYMLTINPSVFGRVGVVLAFRGGFNLKSAQVAVAAPDVSWVRLKLDGQLFMGLWTRDVDRSIDHMTKILGVRPSGRALTPHMRHAPISITDLSIMNALVDNPIMPFDELVNSTGLSPKTIRKHLNTLLQTKTISIEPILGALTDSGELVYPLVIAGRVSMDEVRRISGEAEQLHYAVDPPVKHVLCRASSLPEVLSKIRMLENVHGVEFVTLSLDREMLFSTDLRRSLIREEISKLEKDRMT
;
A
#
# COMPACT_ATOMS: atom_id res chain seq x y z
N MET A 1 28.44 -4.93 13.37
CA MET A 1 28.54 -4.22 12.08
C MET A 1 27.13 -3.94 11.59
N ASN A 2 26.72 -2.67 11.59
CA ASN A 2 25.46 -2.26 10.97
C ASN A 2 25.63 -2.48 9.46
N HIS A 3 25.04 -3.55 8.94
CA HIS A 3 25.00 -3.74 7.50
C HIS A 3 24.05 -2.73 6.89
N LEU A 4 24.59 -1.83 6.08
CA LEU A 4 23.86 -0.87 5.26
C LEU A 4 22.83 -1.60 4.39
N LEU A 5 21.72 -0.94 4.10
CA LEU A 5 20.78 -1.38 3.06
C LEU A 5 21.53 -1.44 1.73
N ASP A 6 21.46 -2.57 1.04
CA ASP A 6 22.08 -2.75 -0.27
C ASP A 6 21.04 -2.88 -1.40
N SER A 7 21.50 -2.95 -2.65
CA SER A 7 20.64 -3.13 -3.82
C SER A 7 19.79 -4.40 -3.73
N LEU A 8 20.30 -5.49 -3.15
CA LEU A 8 19.52 -6.73 -2.97
C LEU A 8 18.39 -6.55 -1.95
N ASP A 9 18.61 -5.76 -0.91
CA ASP A 9 17.56 -5.42 0.05
C ASP A 9 16.46 -4.58 -0.61
N PHE A 10 16.84 -3.58 -1.43
CA PHE A 10 15.88 -2.82 -2.23
C PHE A 10 15.08 -3.71 -3.17
N GLN A 11 15.74 -4.57 -3.94
CA GLN A 11 15.08 -5.53 -4.85
C GLN A 11 14.19 -6.52 -4.09
N LEU A 12 14.57 -6.92 -2.88
CA LEU A 12 13.74 -7.77 -2.02
C LEU A 12 12.47 -7.04 -1.57
N LEU A 13 12.57 -5.77 -1.15
CA LEU A 13 11.40 -4.95 -0.83
C LEU A 13 10.47 -4.79 -2.04
N VAL A 14 11.01 -4.47 -3.21
CA VAL A 14 10.24 -4.40 -4.48
C VAL A 14 9.53 -5.72 -4.78
N ALA A 15 10.20 -6.86 -4.58
CA ALA A 15 9.59 -8.17 -4.78
C ALA A 15 8.44 -8.43 -3.80
N LEU A 16 8.51 -7.93 -2.56
CA LEU A 16 7.42 -8.02 -1.59
C LEU A 16 6.22 -7.16 -1.98
N PHE A 17 6.43 -5.97 -2.56
CA PHE A 17 5.31 -5.17 -3.11
C PHE A 17 4.59 -5.88 -4.25
N ALA A 18 5.32 -6.64 -5.06
CA ALA A 18 4.70 -7.44 -6.11
C ALA A 18 3.86 -8.61 -5.55
N ASN A 19 4.35 -9.28 -4.51
CA ASN A 19 3.63 -10.33 -3.78
C ASN A 19 4.36 -10.67 -2.47
N ALA A 20 3.86 -10.22 -1.34
CA ALA A 20 4.44 -10.47 -0.02
C ALA A 20 4.32 -11.94 0.46
N ARG A 21 3.46 -12.76 -0.16
CA ARG A 21 3.27 -14.18 0.18
C ARG A 21 4.16 -15.14 -0.62
N GLN A 22 5.14 -14.62 -1.37
CA GLN A 22 6.11 -15.47 -2.04
C GLN A 22 6.95 -16.27 -1.05
N SER A 23 7.27 -17.53 -1.39
CA SER A 23 8.19 -18.33 -0.59
C SER A 23 9.61 -17.76 -0.65
N TYR A 24 10.41 -18.00 0.40
CA TYR A 24 11.83 -17.62 0.40
C TYR A 24 12.61 -18.26 -0.74
N GLN A 25 12.22 -19.47 -1.18
CA GLN A 25 12.80 -20.10 -2.35
C GLN A 25 12.48 -19.35 -3.65
N SER A 26 11.23 -18.85 -3.80
CA SER A 26 10.83 -18.07 -4.97
C SER A 26 11.58 -16.74 -5.03
N LEU A 27 11.64 -16.02 -3.90
CA LEU A 27 12.40 -14.77 -3.75
C LEU A 27 13.90 -15.03 -4.01
N GLY A 28 14.44 -16.11 -3.45
CA GLY A 28 15.85 -16.49 -3.64
C GLY A 28 16.19 -16.75 -5.11
N ARG A 29 15.36 -17.51 -5.83
CA ARG A 29 15.56 -17.74 -7.28
C ARG A 29 15.55 -16.45 -8.08
N ARG A 30 14.64 -15.53 -7.76
CA ARG A 30 14.55 -14.23 -8.45
C ARG A 30 15.76 -13.33 -8.21
N LEU A 31 16.35 -13.40 -7.01
CA LEU A 31 17.44 -12.51 -6.56
C LEU A 31 18.82 -13.20 -6.55
N SER A 32 18.92 -14.43 -7.06
CA SER A 32 20.14 -15.24 -6.99
C SER A 32 20.66 -15.45 -5.56
N LEU A 33 19.74 -15.64 -4.60
CA LEU A 33 20.01 -15.87 -3.19
C LEU A 33 19.52 -17.24 -2.74
N SER A 34 20.14 -17.79 -1.70
CA SER A 34 19.59 -18.95 -1.00
C SER A 34 18.38 -18.57 -0.14
N ALA A 35 17.44 -19.50 0.10
CA ALA A 35 16.29 -19.24 0.98
C ALA A 35 16.70 -18.79 2.41
N PRO A 36 17.73 -19.39 3.06
CA PRO A 36 18.26 -18.85 4.31
C PRO A 36 18.78 -17.40 4.20
N ALA A 37 19.46 -17.04 3.09
CA ALA A 37 19.95 -15.68 2.88
C ALA A 37 18.78 -14.67 2.77
N VAL A 38 17.71 -15.03 2.03
CA VAL A 38 16.48 -14.22 1.97
C VAL A 38 15.89 -14.04 3.36
N ARG A 39 15.72 -15.12 4.13
CA ARG A 39 15.20 -15.07 5.49
C ARG A 39 16.02 -14.12 6.38
N ASN A 40 17.34 -14.28 6.37
CA ASN A 40 18.22 -13.45 7.20
C ASN A 40 18.15 -11.95 6.83
N ARG A 41 18.02 -11.63 5.53
CA ARG A 41 17.83 -10.26 5.06
C ARG A 41 16.49 -9.70 5.54
N LEU A 42 15.39 -10.43 5.41
CA LEU A 42 14.06 -10.00 5.87
C LEU A 42 14.03 -9.78 7.38
N GLU A 43 14.62 -10.68 8.17
CA GLU A 43 14.73 -10.51 9.62
C GLU A 43 15.59 -9.30 10.00
N ARG A 44 16.64 -8.99 9.23
CA ARG A 44 17.43 -7.78 9.41
C ARG A 44 16.61 -6.52 9.08
N LEU A 45 15.89 -6.51 7.96
CA LEU A 45 15.01 -5.40 7.57
C LEU A 45 13.94 -5.12 8.63
N LYS A 46 13.37 -6.16 9.24
CA LYS A 46 12.43 -6.03 10.35
C LYS A 46 13.09 -5.45 11.60
N ARG A 47 14.23 -6.00 12.04
CA ARG A 47 14.95 -5.52 13.23
C ARG A 47 15.38 -4.06 13.10
N ASN A 48 15.73 -3.63 11.90
CA ASN A 48 16.13 -2.25 11.60
C ASN A 48 14.93 -1.32 11.36
N GLY A 49 13.68 -1.79 11.53
CA GLY A 49 12.47 -0.98 11.33
C GLY A 49 12.19 -0.58 9.89
N VAL A 50 12.93 -1.12 8.90
CA VAL A 50 12.67 -0.87 7.47
C VAL A 50 11.38 -1.55 7.05
N LEU A 51 11.19 -2.81 7.47
CA LEU A 51 9.98 -3.59 7.24
C LEU A 51 9.21 -3.68 8.57
N GLN A 52 8.15 -2.92 8.70
CA GLN A 52 7.34 -2.84 9.93
C GLN A 52 6.22 -3.86 9.98
N GLY A 53 5.75 -4.32 8.83
CA GLY A 53 4.63 -5.25 8.75
C GLY A 53 4.11 -5.40 7.33
N TYR A 54 2.87 -5.87 7.24
CA TYR A 54 2.18 -6.05 5.97
C TYR A 54 0.72 -5.60 6.11
N MET A 55 0.15 -5.15 5.00
CA MET A 55 -1.25 -4.78 4.92
C MET A 55 -1.96 -5.51 3.80
N LEU A 56 -3.24 -5.81 4.00
CA LEU A 56 -4.14 -6.28 2.96
C LEU A 56 -4.79 -5.07 2.30
N THR A 57 -4.58 -4.91 1.01
CA THR A 57 -5.32 -3.97 0.18
C THR A 57 -6.36 -4.74 -0.65
N ILE A 58 -7.60 -4.31 -0.61
CA ILE A 58 -8.69 -4.86 -1.40
C ILE A 58 -9.08 -3.81 -2.44
N ASN A 59 -9.27 -4.23 -3.69
CA ASN A 59 -9.79 -3.35 -4.73
C ASN A 59 -11.20 -2.86 -4.32
N PRO A 60 -11.42 -1.54 -4.13
CA PRO A 60 -12.70 -1.02 -3.65
C PRO A 60 -13.87 -1.30 -4.59
N SER A 61 -13.61 -1.56 -5.88
CA SER A 61 -14.66 -1.93 -6.84
C SER A 61 -15.36 -3.25 -6.49
N VAL A 62 -14.73 -4.14 -5.71
CA VAL A 62 -15.36 -5.34 -5.13
C VAL A 62 -16.64 -4.99 -4.36
N PHE A 63 -16.66 -3.83 -3.72
CA PHE A 63 -17.75 -3.32 -2.91
C PHE A 63 -18.59 -2.24 -3.64
N GLY A 64 -18.44 -2.11 -4.96
CA GLY A 64 -19.10 -1.07 -5.75
C GLY A 64 -18.68 0.35 -5.33
N ARG A 65 -17.42 0.51 -4.92
CA ARG A 65 -16.84 1.77 -4.45
C ARG A 65 -15.68 2.20 -5.33
N VAL A 66 -15.36 3.49 -5.30
CA VAL A 66 -14.15 4.06 -5.93
C VAL A 66 -13.12 4.37 -4.86
N GLY A 67 -11.85 4.26 -5.22
CA GLY A 67 -10.74 4.67 -4.37
C GLY A 67 -10.38 6.14 -4.62
N VAL A 68 -10.28 6.91 -3.54
CA VAL A 68 -9.88 8.32 -3.57
C VAL A 68 -8.76 8.52 -2.57
N VAL A 69 -7.74 9.26 -2.95
CA VAL A 69 -6.70 9.76 -2.04
C VAL A 69 -6.94 11.24 -1.79
N LEU A 70 -7.02 11.62 -0.52
CA LEU A 70 -7.10 13.02 -0.10
C LEU A 70 -5.80 13.42 0.60
N ALA A 71 -5.34 14.64 0.33
CA ALA A 71 -4.22 15.26 1.01
C ALA A 71 -4.70 16.49 1.81
N PHE A 72 -4.27 16.60 3.05
CA PHE A 72 -4.59 17.72 3.92
C PHE A 72 -3.30 18.35 4.42
N ARG A 73 -3.15 19.66 4.22
CA ARG A 73 -2.06 20.46 4.78
C ARG A 73 -2.46 20.98 6.15
N GLY A 74 -1.53 20.89 7.12
CA GLY A 74 -1.76 21.39 8.48
C GLY A 74 -0.81 20.73 9.45
N GLY A 75 -0.79 21.22 10.69
CA GLY A 75 -0.02 20.62 11.80
C GLY A 75 -0.78 19.47 12.47
N PHE A 76 -1.15 18.44 11.72
CA PHE A 76 -1.84 17.28 12.27
C PHE A 76 -0.92 16.42 13.12
N ASN A 77 -1.50 15.68 14.04
CA ASN A 77 -0.79 14.80 14.98
C ASN A 77 -1.45 13.40 14.99
N LEU A 78 -0.93 12.50 15.82
CA LEU A 78 -1.44 11.14 15.92
C LEU A 78 -2.93 11.09 16.29
N LYS A 79 -3.41 11.97 17.19
CA LYS A 79 -4.83 12.04 17.57
C LYS A 79 -5.70 12.40 16.37
N SER A 80 -5.26 13.36 15.54
CA SER A 80 -5.98 13.72 14.30
C SER A 80 -6.04 12.53 13.32
N ALA A 81 -4.94 11.78 13.18
CA ALA A 81 -4.89 10.60 12.33
C ALA A 81 -5.79 9.47 12.85
N GLN A 82 -5.85 9.26 14.17
CA GLN A 82 -6.73 8.29 14.81
C GLN A 82 -8.21 8.63 14.62
N VAL A 83 -8.58 9.89 14.75
CA VAL A 83 -9.95 10.37 14.48
C VAL A 83 -10.29 10.17 13.00
N ALA A 84 -9.37 10.51 12.11
CA ALA A 84 -9.58 10.39 10.67
C ALA A 84 -9.75 8.92 10.22
N VAL A 85 -8.95 7.98 10.74
CA VAL A 85 -9.04 6.56 10.33
C VAL A 85 -10.31 5.87 10.84
N ALA A 86 -10.92 6.39 11.91
CA ALA A 86 -12.19 5.92 12.43
C ALA A 86 -13.41 6.46 11.66
N ALA A 87 -13.21 7.43 10.77
CA ALA A 87 -14.30 8.00 9.98
C ALA A 87 -14.81 7.02 8.91
N PRO A 88 -16.11 7.09 8.56
CA PRO A 88 -16.68 6.28 7.48
C PRO A 88 -15.90 6.42 6.16
N ASP A 89 -15.85 5.34 5.41
CA ASP A 89 -15.18 5.24 4.10
C ASP A 89 -13.65 5.36 4.13
N VAL A 90 -13.02 5.73 5.24
CA VAL A 90 -11.56 5.85 5.35
C VAL A 90 -10.94 4.47 5.54
N SER A 91 -10.14 4.03 4.57
CA SER A 91 -9.47 2.74 4.58
C SER A 91 -8.07 2.78 5.20
N TRP A 92 -7.38 3.91 5.08
CA TRP A 92 -6.08 4.16 5.68
C TRP A 92 -5.80 5.66 5.84
N VAL A 93 -4.91 5.98 6.78
CA VAL A 93 -4.40 7.33 7.00
C VAL A 93 -2.88 7.27 7.15
N ARG A 94 -2.17 8.18 6.52
CA ARG A 94 -0.73 8.41 6.68
C ARG A 94 -0.51 9.78 7.28
N LEU A 95 0.07 9.83 8.47
CA LEU A 95 0.58 11.06 9.07
C LEU A 95 2.02 11.24 8.62
N LYS A 96 2.29 12.32 7.91
CA LYS A 96 3.62 12.66 7.41
C LYS A 96 4.49 13.27 8.51
N LEU A 97 5.82 13.25 8.32
CA LEU A 97 6.77 13.86 9.26
C LEU A 97 6.55 15.37 9.42
N ASP A 98 6.08 16.05 8.38
CA ASP A 98 5.78 17.48 8.37
C ASP A 98 4.37 17.83 8.89
N GLY A 99 3.65 16.85 9.41
CA GLY A 99 2.30 17.01 9.93
C GLY A 99 1.19 17.06 8.88
N GLN A 100 1.45 16.78 7.62
CA GLN A 100 0.41 16.57 6.63
C GLN A 100 -0.31 15.23 6.86
N LEU A 101 -1.60 15.16 6.50
CA LEU A 101 -2.35 13.90 6.45
C LEU A 101 -2.65 13.53 5.00
N PHE A 102 -2.35 12.28 4.67
CA PHE A 102 -2.86 11.63 3.47
C PHE A 102 -3.80 10.50 3.88
N MET A 103 -4.90 10.35 3.18
CA MET A 103 -5.84 9.28 3.47
C MET A 103 -6.44 8.68 2.22
N GLY A 104 -6.67 7.39 2.25
CA GLY A 104 -7.38 6.65 1.22
C GLY A 104 -8.81 6.38 1.66
N LEU A 105 -9.75 6.72 0.79
CA LEU A 105 -11.17 6.45 1.00
C LEU A 105 -11.66 5.44 -0.04
N TRP A 106 -12.60 4.61 0.40
CA TRP A 106 -13.39 3.73 -0.47
C TRP A 106 -14.84 4.21 -0.39
N THR A 107 -15.28 4.97 -1.37
CA THR A 107 -16.56 5.66 -1.31
C THR A 107 -17.42 5.44 -2.54
N ARG A 108 -18.74 5.61 -2.39
CA ARG A 108 -19.70 5.68 -3.50
C ARG A 108 -19.98 7.12 -3.92
N ASP A 109 -19.64 8.09 -3.06
CA ASP A 109 -19.89 9.52 -3.28
C ASP A 109 -18.67 10.32 -2.79
N VAL A 110 -17.85 10.75 -3.74
CA VAL A 110 -16.59 11.44 -3.47
C VAL A 110 -16.81 12.78 -2.76
N ASP A 111 -17.76 13.56 -3.25
CA ASP A 111 -17.98 14.93 -2.75
C ASP A 111 -18.56 14.89 -1.32
N ARG A 112 -19.49 13.99 -1.05
CA ARG A 112 -20.02 13.74 0.30
C ARG A 112 -18.92 13.32 1.27
N SER A 113 -18.02 12.45 0.84
CA SER A 113 -16.90 12.01 1.70
C SER A 113 -15.90 13.13 1.95
N ILE A 114 -15.63 13.99 0.96
CA ILE A 114 -14.80 15.19 1.13
C ILE A 114 -15.43 16.15 2.14
N ASP A 115 -16.72 16.43 2.00
CA ASP A 115 -17.43 17.33 2.94
C ASP A 115 -17.44 16.76 4.35
N HIS A 116 -17.61 15.45 4.50
CA HIS A 116 -17.55 14.77 5.79
C HIS A 116 -16.18 14.91 6.44
N MET A 117 -15.11 14.62 5.70
CA MET A 117 -13.74 14.75 6.20
C MET A 117 -13.37 16.21 6.49
N THR A 118 -13.88 17.17 5.71
CA THR A 118 -13.71 18.59 5.97
C THR A 118 -14.32 19.00 7.32
N LYS A 119 -15.48 18.47 7.66
CA LYS A 119 -16.12 18.71 8.98
C LYS A 119 -15.32 18.09 10.13
N ILE A 120 -14.81 16.87 9.94
CA ILE A 120 -14.03 16.17 10.97
C ILE A 120 -12.69 16.90 11.25
N LEU A 121 -11.98 17.28 10.21
CA LEU A 121 -10.63 17.86 10.32
C LEU A 121 -10.63 19.40 10.44
N GLY A 122 -11.77 20.05 10.19
CA GLY A 122 -11.91 21.51 10.24
C GLY A 122 -11.24 22.23 9.06
N VAL A 123 -10.76 21.51 8.05
CA VAL A 123 -10.05 22.06 6.88
C VAL A 123 -10.38 21.25 5.63
N ARG A 124 -10.49 21.92 4.47
CA ARG A 124 -10.67 21.24 3.18
C ARG A 124 -9.39 20.55 2.73
N PRO A 125 -9.51 19.43 2.00
CA PRO A 125 -8.33 18.80 1.40
C PRO A 125 -7.63 19.79 0.45
N SER A 126 -6.31 19.81 0.52
CA SER A 126 -5.43 20.57 -0.38
C SER A 126 -5.21 19.88 -1.72
N GLY A 127 -5.56 18.60 -1.81
CA GLY A 127 -5.48 17.81 -3.03
C GLY A 127 -6.35 16.55 -2.93
N ARG A 128 -6.83 16.12 -4.09
CA ARG A 128 -7.53 14.84 -4.27
C ARG A 128 -6.97 14.12 -5.48
N ALA A 129 -6.98 12.80 -5.46
CA ALA A 129 -6.63 11.99 -6.62
C ALA A 129 -7.46 10.71 -6.64
N LEU A 130 -7.95 10.34 -7.82
CA LEU A 130 -8.69 9.09 -8.01
C LEU A 130 -7.71 7.94 -8.29
N THR A 131 -7.89 6.83 -7.58
CA THR A 131 -7.16 5.61 -7.90
C THR A 131 -7.76 4.93 -9.13
N PRO A 132 -6.98 4.09 -9.86
CA PRO A 132 -7.51 3.39 -11.02
C PRO A 132 -8.73 2.55 -10.66
N HIS A 133 -9.76 2.64 -11.48
CA HIS A 133 -10.86 1.69 -11.41
C HIS A 133 -10.41 0.37 -12.04
N MET A 134 -10.16 -0.64 -11.21
CA MET A 134 -9.75 -1.96 -11.68
C MET A 134 -10.96 -2.88 -11.73
N ARG A 135 -11.22 -3.46 -12.91
CA ARG A 135 -12.22 -4.53 -13.02
C ARG A 135 -11.74 -5.74 -12.22
N HIS A 136 -12.65 -6.37 -11.52
CA HIS A 136 -12.39 -7.63 -10.82
C HIS A 136 -13.29 -8.75 -11.40
N ALA A 137 -12.88 -10.00 -11.24
CA ALA A 137 -13.73 -11.14 -11.52
C ALA A 137 -14.91 -11.17 -10.52
N PRO A 138 -16.02 -11.82 -10.86
CA PRO A 138 -17.10 -12.04 -9.89
C PRO A 138 -16.55 -12.65 -8.59
N ILE A 139 -16.94 -12.06 -7.48
CA ILE A 139 -16.48 -12.45 -6.14
C ILE A 139 -17.44 -13.49 -5.56
N SER A 140 -16.90 -14.54 -4.97
CA SER A 140 -17.65 -15.55 -4.24
C SER A 140 -17.58 -15.36 -2.73
N ILE A 141 -18.50 -15.98 -1.98
CA ILE A 141 -18.46 -16.03 -0.52
C ILE A 141 -17.14 -16.66 -0.04
N THR A 142 -16.61 -17.65 -0.76
CA THR A 142 -15.30 -18.25 -0.47
C THR A 142 -14.16 -17.22 -0.55
N ASP A 143 -14.18 -16.35 -1.57
CA ASP A 143 -13.18 -15.28 -1.72
C ASP A 143 -13.28 -14.29 -0.56
N LEU A 144 -14.50 -13.88 -0.20
CA LEU A 144 -14.75 -12.96 0.91
C LEU A 144 -14.34 -13.56 2.26
N SER A 145 -14.56 -14.87 2.47
CA SER A 145 -14.11 -15.58 3.68
C SER A 145 -12.57 -15.56 3.80
N ILE A 146 -11.86 -15.82 2.70
CA ILE A 146 -10.39 -15.75 2.66
C ILE A 146 -9.92 -14.30 2.92
N MET A 147 -10.53 -13.31 2.27
CA MET A 147 -10.20 -11.90 2.51
C MET A 147 -10.40 -11.53 3.98
N ASN A 148 -11.53 -11.92 4.58
CA ASN A 148 -11.83 -11.60 5.97
C ASN A 148 -10.81 -12.20 6.95
N ALA A 149 -10.35 -13.42 6.72
CA ALA A 149 -9.31 -14.05 7.53
C ALA A 149 -7.96 -13.32 7.43
N LEU A 150 -7.67 -12.70 6.29
CA LEU A 150 -6.41 -11.99 6.03
C LEU A 150 -6.42 -10.52 6.48
N VAL A 151 -7.54 -9.97 6.96
CA VAL A 151 -7.64 -8.54 7.33
C VAL A 151 -6.61 -8.14 8.39
N ASP A 152 -6.47 -8.92 9.46
CA ASP A 152 -5.57 -8.59 10.57
C ASP A 152 -4.16 -9.14 10.38
N ASN A 153 -4.03 -10.28 9.73
CA ASN A 153 -2.74 -10.91 9.45
C ASN A 153 -2.64 -11.31 7.97
N PRO A 154 -2.24 -10.37 7.09
CA PRO A 154 -2.17 -10.63 5.64
C PRO A 154 -1.18 -11.72 5.24
N ILE A 155 -0.17 -11.99 6.08
CA ILE A 155 0.83 -13.05 5.88
C ILE A 155 0.60 -14.26 6.78
N MET A 156 -0.61 -14.42 7.32
CA MET A 156 -1.02 -15.57 8.13
C MET A 156 -0.50 -16.89 7.51
N PRO A 157 0.12 -17.76 8.29
CA PRO A 157 0.52 -19.10 7.83
C PRO A 157 -0.62 -19.85 7.15
N PHE A 158 -0.28 -20.67 6.16
CA PHE A 158 -1.29 -21.31 5.33
C PHE A 158 -2.21 -22.24 6.15
N ASP A 159 -1.63 -22.96 7.13
CA ASP A 159 -2.39 -23.87 7.99
C ASP A 159 -3.36 -23.12 8.91
N GLU A 160 -2.97 -21.94 9.41
CA GLU A 160 -3.84 -21.07 10.17
C GLU A 160 -5.00 -20.54 9.30
N LEU A 161 -4.73 -20.22 8.02
CA LEU A 161 -5.75 -19.79 7.06
C LEU A 161 -6.75 -20.91 6.76
N VAL A 162 -6.29 -22.17 6.66
CA VAL A 162 -7.15 -23.36 6.56
C VAL A 162 -8.05 -23.48 7.80
N ASN A 163 -7.46 -23.40 8.97
CA ASN A 163 -8.19 -23.55 10.23
C ASN A 163 -9.22 -22.42 10.45
N SER A 164 -8.84 -21.17 10.12
CA SER A 164 -9.71 -20.00 10.32
C SER A 164 -10.90 -19.93 9.36
N THR A 165 -10.73 -20.50 8.15
CA THR A 165 -11.79 -20.46 7.11
C THR A 165 -12.60 -21.75 7.03
N GLY A 166 -12.10 -22.87 7.55
CA GLY A 166 -12.70 -24.21 7.39
C GLY A 166 -12.65 -24.73 5.94
N LEU A 167 -11.93 -24.06 5.05
CA LEU A 167 -11.84 -24.41 3.65
C LEU A 167 -10.72 -25.42 3.36
N SER A 168 -10.89 -26.25 2.32
CA SER A 168 -9.83 -27.18 1.95
C SER A 168 -8.56 -26.44 1.49
N PRO A 169 -7.35 -26.99 1.71
CA PRO A 169 -6.11 -26.44 1.22
C PRO A 169 -6.10 -26.17 -0.30
N LYS A 170 -6.73 -27.07 -1.08
CA LYS A 170 -6.85 -26.92 -2.54
C LYS A 170 -7.72 -25.71 -2.90
N THR A 171 -8.85 -25.53 -2.22
CA THR A 171 -9.77 -24.40 -2.41
C THR A 171 -9.06 -23.08 -2.11
N ILE A 172 -8.41 -22.98 -0.95
CA ILE A 172 -7.69 -21.75 -0.55
C ILE A 172 -6.61 -21.40 -1.57
N ARG A 173 -5.77 -22.37 -1.98
CA ARG A 173 -4.71 -22.08 -2.97
C ARG A 173 -5.29 -21.54 -4.28
N LYS A 174 -6.35 -22.16 -4.79
CA LYS A 174 -7.00 -21.72 -6.02
C LYS A 174 -7.52 -20.28 -5.90
N HIS A 175 -8.33 -20.02 -4.89
CA HIS A 175 -8.98 -18.72 -4.70
C HIS A 175 -7.96 -17.62 -4.38
N LEU A 176 -7.03 -17.85 -3.44
CA LEU A 176 -6.01 -16.89 -3.08
C LEU A 176 -5.10 -16.52 -4.26
N ASN A 177 -4.68 -17.51 -5.06
CA ASN A 177 -3.90 -17.25 -6.27
C ASN A 177 -4.67 -16.41 -7.27
N THR A 178 -5.95 -16.70 -7.51
CA THR A 178 -6.80 -15.92 -8.40
C THR A 178 -6.92 -14.48 -7.89
N LEU A 179 -7.23 -14.28 -6.61
CA LEU A 179 -7.36 -12.96 -5.98
C LEU A 179 -6.11 -12.10 -6.14
N LEU A 180 -4.92 -12.72 -5.94
CA LEU A 180 -3.63 -12.04 -6.09
C LEU A 180 -3.29 -11.75 -7.56
N GLN A 181 -3.51 -12.71 -8.47
CA GLN A 181 -3.21 -12.56 -9.89
C GLN A 181 -4.09 -11.51 -10.57
N THR A 182 -5.36 -11.46 -10.21
CA THR A 182 -6.31 -10.45 -10.73
C THR A 182 -6.19 -9.10 -10.05
N LYS A 183 -5.27 -8.98 -9.07
CA LYS A 183 -5.15 -7.78 -8.23
C LYS A 183 -6.47 -7.36 -7.57
N THR A 184 -7.35 -8.31 -7.33
CA THR A 184 -8.54 -8.11 -6.50
C THR A 184 -8.15 -7.83 -5.06
N ILE A 185 -7.06 -8.47 -4.61
CA ILE A 185 -6.32 -8.11 -3.41
C ILE A 185 -4.84 -7.94 -3.73
N SER A 186 -4.15 -7.13 -2.93
CA SER A 186 -2.70 -7.14 -2.80
C SER A 186 -2.29 -7.22 -1.34
N ILE A 187 -1.11 -7.79 -1.09
CA ILE A 187 -0.52 -7.83 0.25
C ILE A 187 0.81 -7.13 0.13
N GLU A 188 0.90 -5.99 0.79
CA GLU A 188 1.97 -5.03 0.61
C GLU A 188 2.78 -4.86 1.90
N PRO A 189 4.10 -4.67 1.81
CA PRO A 189 4.91 -4.36 2.98
C PRO A 189 4.60 -2.94 3.48
N ILE A 190 4.62 -2.77 4.80
CA ILE A 190 4.61 -1.48 5.47
C ILE A 190 6.07 -1.14 5.75
N LEU A 191 6.53 -0.04 5.15
CA LEU A 191 7.91 0.42 5.32
C LEU A 191 7.98 1.51 6.40
N GLY A 192 9.01 1.43 7.25
CA GLY A 192 9.35 2.49 8.18
C GLY A 192 9.98 3.68 7.47
N ALA A 193 9.80 4.87 8.04
CA ALA A 193 10.49 6.07 7.62
C ALA A 193 11.92 6.04 8.15
N LEU A 194 12.90 6.24 7.30
CA LEU A 194 14.32 6.44 7.61
C LEU A 194 14.92 5.42 8.60
N THR A 195 15.97 4.79 8.20
CA THR A 195 16.74 3.86 9.01
C THR A 195 18.11 4.41 9.28
N ASP A 196 18.74 4.01 10.40
CA ASP A 196 20.13 4.35 10.76
C ASP A 196 21.18 3.70 9.84
N SER A 197 20.74 3.17 8.69
CA SER A 197 21.55 2.26 7.86
C SER A 197 22.45 2.94 6.82
N GLY A 198 22.54 4.28 6.80
CA GLY A 198 23.40 5.02 5.86
C GLY A 198 22.92 5.07 4.41
N GLU A 199 22.26 4.04 3.88
CA GLU A 199 21.53 4.09 2.61
C GLU A 199 20.04 4.30 2.85
N LEU A 200 19.45 5.13 2.02
CA LEU A 200 18.05 5.52 2.15
C LEU A 200 17.19 4.77 1.12
N VAL A 201 16.18 4.06 1.62
CA VAL A 201 15.02 3.67 0.81
C VAL A 201 13.91 4.64 1.12
N TYR A 202 13.46 5.37 0.12
CA TYR A 202 12.54 6.49 0.32
C TYR A 202 11.47 6.52 -0.76
N PRO A 203 10.23 6.83 -0.39
CA PRO A 203 9.14 7.02 -1.33
C PRO A 203 9.08 8.47 -1.84
N LEU A 204 8.89 8.63 -3.15
CA LEU A 204 8.55 9.89 -3.81
C LEU A 204 7.10 9.88 -4.26
N VAL A 205 6.44 11.01 -4.15
CA VAL A 205 5.20 11.32 -4.86
C VAL A 205 5.55 12.26 -6.01
N ILE A 206 5.26 11.83 -7.22
CA ILE A 206 5.49 12.59 -8.46
C ILE A 206 4.13 12.88 -9.08
N ALA A 207 3.73 14.13 -9.12
CA ALA A 207 2.54 14.58 -9.83
C ALA A 207 2.90 15.00 -11.24
N GLY A 208 1.99 14.68 -12.17
CA GLY A 208 2.17 14.97 -13.59
C GLY A 208 2.40 13.72 -14.44
N ARG A 209 2.63 13.95 -15.74
CA ARG A 209 2.81 12.89 -16.73
C ARG A 209 4.29 12.67 -17.01
N VAL A 210 4.88 11.71 -16.31
CA VAL A 210 6.27 11.28 -16.52
C VAL A 210 6.32 9.75 -16.68
N SER A 211 7.18 9.24 -17.55
CA SER A 211 7.39 7.80 -17.70
C SER A 211 8.24 7.23 -16.56
N MET A 212 8.06 5.95 -16.25
CA MET A 212 8.94 5.29 -15.27
C MET A 212 10.38 5.13 -15.77
N ASP A 213 10.58 5.08 -17.08
CA ASP A 213 11.93 5.03 -17.64
C ASP A 213 12.69 6.34 -17.41
N GLU A 214 12.00 7.48 -17.53
CA GLU A 214 12.55 8.79 -17.19
C GLU A 214 12.87 8.90 -15.69
N VAL A 215 11.94 8.41 -14.83
CA VAL A 215 12.18 8.37 -13.38
C VAL A 215 13.39 7.50 -13.06
N ARG A 216 13.51 6.31 -13.65
CA ARG A 216 14.65 5.41 -13.44
C ARG A 216 15.97 6.00 -13.97
N ARG A 217 15.93 6.70 -15.10
CA ARG A 217 17.11 7.36 -15.66
C ARG A 217 17.72 8.38 -14.68
N ILE A 218 16.88 9.09 -13.95
CA ILE A 218 17.30 10.12 -12.98
C ILE A 218 17.59 9.51 -11.60
N SER A 219 16.69 8.65 -11.12
CA SER A 219 16.72 8.13 -9.74
C SER A 219 17.57 6.87 -9.60
N GLY A 220 17.94 6.20 -10.69
CA GLY A 220 18.58 4.88 -10.66
C GLY A 220 17.58 3.80 -10.27
N GLU A 221 17.81 3.12 -9.14
CA GLU A 221 16.88 2.11 -8.64
C GLU A 221 15.58 2.78 -8.17
N ALA A 222 14.52 2.60 -8.96
CA ALA A 222 13.19 3.16 -8.71
C ALA A 222 12.09 2.19 -9.15
N GLU A 223 11.06 2.01 -8.31
CA GLU A 223 9.92 1.16 -8.61
C GLU A 223 8.61 1.86 -8.28
N GLN A 224 7.66 1.83 -9.21
CA GLN A 224 6.33 2.37 -9.00
C GLN A 224 5.53 1.44 -8.10
N LEU A 225 5.12 1.94 -6.93
CA LEU A 225 4.30 1.21 -5.98
C LEU A 225 2.81 1.37 -6.30
N HIS A 226 2.38 2.63 -6.38
CA HIS A 226 0.99 3.00 -6.61
C HIS A 226 0.92 4.14 -7.62
N TYR A 227 -0.28 4.36 -8.17
CA TYR A 227 -0.56 5.51 -9.01
C TYR A 227 -2.02 5.96 -8.88
N ALA A 228 -2.27 7.23 -9.13
CA ALA A 228 -3.59 7.79 -9.35
C ALA A 228 -3.71 8.24 -10.81
N VAL A 229 -4.94 8.33 -11.30
CA VAL A 229 -5.21 8.63 -12.71
C VAL A 229 -5.73 10.04 -12.92
N ASP A 230 -6.36 10.62 -11.92
CA ASP A 230 -6.95 11.96 -11.99
C ASP A 230 -6.80 12.71 -10.64
N PRO A 231 -5.89 13.68 -10.57
CA PRO A 231 -4.79 13.93 -11.50
C PRO A 231 -3.78 12.76 -11.56
N PRO A 232 -2.93 12.68 -12.59
CA PRO A 232 -1.91 11.64 -12.68
C PRO A 232 -0.84 11.85 -11.59
N VAL A 233 -0.73 10.87 -10.68
CA VAL A 233 0.24 10.87 -9.59
C VAL A 233 0.89 9.48 -9.50
N LYS A 234 2.20 9.43 -9.35
CA LYS A 234 2.94 8.20 -9.08
C LYS A 234 3.51 8.22 -7.66
N HIS A 235 3.38 7.11 -6.96
CA HIS A 235 4.10 6.84 -5.72
C HIS A 235 5.21 5.84 -6.05
N VAL A 236 6.46 6.29 -5.92
CA VAL A 236 7.66 5.57 -6.39
C VAL A 236 8.58 5.32 -5.22
N LEU A 237 9.02 4.08 -5.04
CA LEU A 237 10.07 3.73 -4.10
C LEU A 237 11.42 3.89 -4.79
N CYS A 238 12.34 4.61 -4.16
CA CYS A 238 13.69 4.88 -4.65
C CYS A 238 14.73 4.51 -3.61
N ARG A 239 15.99 4.40 -4.07
CA ARG A 239 17.18 4.22 -3.21
C ARG A 239 18.22 5.31 -3.47
N ALA A 240 18.89 5.74 -2.41
CA ALA A 240 20.00 6.68 -2.49
C ALA A 240 21.01 6.43 -1.35
N SER A 241 22.24 6.85 -1.54
CA SER A 241 23.31 6.72 -0.56
C SER A 241 23.30 7.84 0.51
N SER A 242 22.58 8.94 0.25
CA SER A 242 22.56 10.09 1.12
C SER A 242 21.37 11.02 0.86
N LEU A 243 21.01 11.84 1.84
CA LEU A 243 19.98 12.88 1.68
C LEU A 243 20.34 13.93 0.61
N PRO A 244 21.58 14.41 0.47
CA PRO A 244 21.94 15.30 -0.64
C PRO A 244 21.68 14.69 -2.03
N GLU A 245 21.93 13.38 -2.19
CA GLU A 245 21.58 12.67 -3.43
C GLU A 245 20.07 12.65 -3.67
N VAL A 246 19.25 12.39 -2.65
CA VAL A 246 17.78 12.46 -2.73
C VAL A 246 17.34 13.83 -3.22
N LEU A 247 17.84 14.90 -2.61
CA LEU A 247 17.49 16.28 -2.95
C LEU A 247 17.93 16.64 -4.38
N SER A 248 19.10 16.16 -4.82
CA SER A 248 19.56 16.32 -6.21
C SER A 248 18.61 15.63 -7.19
N LYS A 249 18.24 14.39 -6.92
CA LYS A 249 17.30 13.62 -7.77
C LYS A 249 15.91 14.28 -7.83
N ILE A 250 15.40 14.80 -6.71
CA ILE A 250 14.13 15.55 -6.70
C ILE A 250 14.22 16.75 -7.64
N ARG A 251 15.26 17.60 -7.52
CA ARG A 251 15.46 18.77 -8.40
C ARG A 251 15.55 18.39 -9.87
N MET A 252 16.21 17.28 -10.18
CA MET A 252 16.31 16.79 -11.56
C MET A 252 14.93 16.33 -12.08
N LEU A 253 14.14 15.65 -11.26
CA LEU A 253 12.79 15.22 -11.62
C LEU A 253 11.84 16.41 -11.81
N GLU A 254 11.93 17.45 -10.99
CA GLU A 254 11.12 18.68 -11.10
C GLU A 254 11.35 19.43 -12.41
N ASN A 255 12.54 19.25 -13.05
CA ASN A 255 12.86 19.83 -14.34
C ASN A 255 12.41 18.98 -15.53
N VAL A 256 11.83 17.81 -15.30
CA VAL A 256 11.32 16.94 -16.38
C VAL A 256 10.01 17.52 -16.92
N HIS A 257 9.92 17.60 -18.26
CA HIS A 257 8.70 18.06 -18.90
C HIS A 257 7.49 17.20 -18.50
N GLY A 258 6.41 17.84 -18.10
CA GLY A 258 5.18 17.16 -17.65
C GLY A 258 5.14 16.77 -16.18
N VAL A 259 6.21 17.01 -15.42
CA VAL A 259 6.19 16.94 -13.95
C VAL A 259 5.69 18.26 -13.38
N GLU A 260 4.70 18.19 -12.50
CA GLU A 260 4.10 19.35 -11.83
C GLU A 260 4.77 19.62 -10.47
N PHE A 261 5.02 18.56 -9.71
CA PHE A 261 5.80 18.61 -8.47
C PHE A 261 6.34 17.22 -8.10
N VAL A 262 7.40 17.21 -7.32
CA VAL A 262 7.97 16.02 -6.67
C VAL A 262 8.08 16.29 -5.17
N THR A 263 7.66 15.34 -4.36
CA THR A 263 7.81 15.46 -2.91
C THR A 263 8.27 14.16 -2.28
N LEU A 264 9.11 14.28 -1.27
CA LEU A 264 9.52 13.17 -0.42
C LEU A 264 8.36 12.79 0.51
N SER A 265 7.95 11.52 0.47
CA SER A 265 6.75 11.05 1.17
C SER A 265 7.13 10.20 2.38
N LEU A 266 7.65 10.83 3.44
CA LEU A 266 8.04 10.15 4.67
C LEU A 266 6.86 10.10 5.65
N ASP A 267 6.47 8.88 6.02
CA ASP A 267 5.40 8.64 6.98
C ASP A 267 5.97 8.60 8.40
N ARG A 268 5.35 9.34 9.31
CA ARG A 268 5.57 9.22 10.76
C ARG A 268 4.75 8.06 11.31
N GLU A 269 3.49 7.96 10.84
CA GLU A 269 2.55 6.93 11.25
C GLU A 269 1.68 6.50 10.07
N MET A 270 1.31 5.24 10.03
CA MET A 270 0.38 4.67 9.08
C MET A 270 -0.69 3.87 9.81
N LEU A 271 -1.95 4.28 9.68
CA LEU A 271 -3.09 3.68 10.33
C LEU A 271 -4.05 3.06 9.30
N PHE A 272 -4.65 1.93 9.64
CA PHE A 272 -5.57 1.20 8.77
C PHE A 272 -6.90 0.96 9.48
N SER A 273 -8.01 1.14 8.75
CA SER A 273 -9.33 0.77 9.23
C SER A 273 -9.61 -0.71 8.91
N THR A 274 -9.37 -1.59 9.87
CA THR A 274 -9.79 -3.01 9.77
C THR A 274 -11.30 -3.13 9.86
N ASP A 275 -11.95 -2.26 10.63
CA ASP A 275 -13.42 -2.25 10.80
C ASP A 275 -14.15 -1.96 9.51
N LEU A 276 -13.68 -0.98 8.71
CA LEU A 276 -14.25 -0.71 7.39
C LEU A 276 -14.16 -1.95 6.49
N ARG A 277 -12.98 -2.59 6.43
CA ARG A 277 -12.79 -3.79 5.61
C ARG A 277 -13.74 -4.91 6.01
N ARG A 278 -13.83 -5.19 7.31
CA ARG A 278 -14.72 -6.22 7.85
C ARG A 278 -16.19 -5.92 7.62
N SER A 279 -16.60 -4.66 7.77
CA SER A 279 -17.98 -4.22 7.53
C SER A 279 -18.35 -4.43 6.05
N LEU A 280 -17.50 -3.99 5.13
CA LEU A 280 -17.74 -4.13 3.70
C LEU A 280 -17.77 -5.59 3.24
N ILE A 281 -16.90 -6.44 3.78
CA ILE A 281 -16.90 -7.88 3.51
C ILE A 281 -18.20 -8.51 3.99
N ARG A 282 -18.68 -8.17 5.20
CA ARG A 282 -19.94 -8.70 5.74
C ARG A 282 -21.15 -8.25 4.93
N GLU A 283 -21.19 -6.97 4.52
CA GLU A 283 -22.23 -6.44 3.65
C GLU A 283 -22.31 -7.22 2.33
N GLU A 284 -21.16 -7.47 1.69
CA GLU A 284 -21.11 -8.17 0.41
C GLU A 284 -21.47 -9.67 0.54
N ILE A 285 -21.08 -10.34 1.62
CA ILE A 285 -21.52 -11.71 1.93
C ILE A 285 -23.05 -11.75 2.05
N SER A 286 -23.64 -10.87 2.86
CA SER A 286 -25.10 -10.84 3.07
C SER A 286 -25.87 -10.57 1.78
N LYS A 287 -25.31 -9.76 0.87
CA LYS A 287 -25.91 -9.52 -0.45
C LYS A 287 -25.87 -10.78 -1.31
N LEU A 288 -24.72 -11.44 -1.43
CA LEU A 288 -24.57 -12.66 -2.22
C LEU A 288 -25.41 -13.83 -1.68
N GLU A 289 -25.67 -13.90 -0.37
CA GLU A 289 -26.55 -14.89 0.24
C GLU A 289 -28.02 -14.64 -0.15
N LYS A 290 -28.46 -13.39 -0.17
CA LYS A 290 -29.81 -13.01 -0.60
C LYS A 290 -30.05 -13.31 -2.09
N ASP A 291 -29.06 -12.97 -2.94
CA ASP A 291 -29.14 -13.22 -4.40
C ASP A 291 -29.18 -14.72 -4.75
N ARG A 292 -28.76 -15.62 -3.84
CA ARG A 292 -28.85 -17.07 -4.02
C ARG A 292 -30.21 -17.66 -3.62
N MET A 293 -30.99 -16.93 -2.83
CA MET A 293 -32.29 -17.37 -2.32
C MET A 293 -33.45 -16.88 -3.20
N THR A 294 -33.19 -15.94 -4.09
CA THR A 294 -34.10 -15.46 -5.14
C THR A 294 -33.83 -16.14 -6.47
#